data_5b2c31923098180593c427d4b86c2ded
#
_entry.id   5b2c31923098180593c427d4b86c2ded
#
_cell.length_a   1.000
_cell.length_b   1.000
_cell.length_c   1.000
_cell.angle_alpha   90.00
_cell.angle_beta   90.00
_cell.angle_gamma   90.00
#
_symmetry.space_group_name_H-M   'P 1'
#
loop_
_entity.id
_entity.type
_entity.pdbx_description
1 polymer ?
#
loop_
_entity_poly.entity_id
_entity_poly.type
_entity_poly.pdbx_seq_one_letter_code
_entity_poly.pdbx_strand_id
1 'polypeptide(L)'
;MPQLPPADHRVAVASAREARTLADFRADLIGRSGVPVLRTVLQQRVFARADLLRCQRALRGLSAMAPRLHPDDARHRLGYELERLVAARHELAESALLDALRSGDAQLKGPDRSAALRLLGAAGTSVTDRLGLPVAAAPRDVAFAARAELARWQRIAAIPIDPGARHRAASVLIRTCEEILAHPLVAATARYAGSAH
;
A
#
# COMPACT_ATOMS: atom_id res chain seq x y z
N MET A 1 -32.15 -23.19 25.95
CA MET A 1 -32.01 -21.72 25.74
C MET A 1 -30.65 -21.34 26.26
N PRO A 2 -29.77 -20.72 25.48
CA PRO A 2 -28.46 -20.24 25.96
C PRO A 2 -28.70 -19.11 26.99
N GLN A 3 -28.18 -19.29 28.20
CA GLN A 3 -28.22 -18.26 29.24
C GLN A 3 -27.17 -17.19 28.91
N LEU A 4 -27.61 -15.92 28.84
CA LEU A 4 -26.69 -14.79 28.69
C LEU A 4 -25.78 -14.65 29.93
N PRO A 5 -24.51 -14.30 29.76
CA PRO A 5 -23.61 -14.05 30.87
C PRO A 5 -24.10 -12.89 31.75
N PRO A 6 -23.86 -12.91 33.09
CA PRO A 6 -24.45 -11.99 34.05
C PRO A 6 -24.16 -10.50 33.80
N ALA A 7 -23.07 -10.18 33.08
CA ALA A 7 -22.73 -8.81 32.69
C ALA A 7 -23.72 -8.27 31.62
N ASP A 8 -24.07 -9.09 30.63
CA ASP A 8 -25.00 -8.70 29.55
C ASP A 8 -26.41 -8.51 30.03
N HIS A 9 -26.82 -9.26 31.05
CA HIS A 9 -28.13 -9.12 31.68
C HIS A 9 -28.30 -7.76 32.36
N ARG A 10 -27.29 -7.25 33.05
CA ARG A 10 -27.31 -5.91 33.68
C ARG A 10 -27.44 -4.79 32.67
N VAL A 11 -26.72 -4.89 31.56
CA VAL A 11 -26.80 -3.92 30.47
C VAL A 11 -28.21 -3.91 29.86
N ALA A 12 -28.77 -5.08 29.55
CA ALA A 12 -30.11 -5.18 29.00
C ALA A 12 -31.21 -4.60 29.93
N VAL A 13 -31.12 -4.85 31.25
CA VAL A 13 -32.03 -4.29 32.23
C VAL A 13 -31.91 -2.78 32.36
N ALA A 14 -30.69 -2.23 32.34
CA ALA A 14 -30.45 -0.78 32.36
C ALA A 14 -31.06 -0.12 31.10
N SER A 15 -30.75 -0.66 29.92
CA SER A 15 -31.29 -0.15 28.65
C SER A 15 -32.85 -0.22 28.62
N ALA A 16 -33.44 -1.27 29.17
CA ALA A 16 -34.93 -1.40 29.22
C ALA A 16 -35.59 -0.36 30.13
N ARG A 17 -34.89 0.09 31.17
CA ARG A 17 -35.41 1.13 32.08
C ARG A 17 -35.37 2.54 31.51
N GLU A 18 -34.42 2.80 30.61
CA GLU A 18 -34.17 4.11 30.00
C GLU A 18 -34.95 4.28 28.67
N ALA A 19 -35.30 3.19 28.00
CA ALA A 19 -35.98 3.19 26.72
C ALA A 19 -37.47 3.56 26.82
N ARG A 20 -37.94 4.47 26.00
CA ARG A 20 -39.35 4.84 25.88
C ARG A 20 -40.11 3.98 24.88
N THR A 21 -39.41 3.45 23.90
CA THR A 21 -39.95 2.59 22.84
C THR A 21 -39.09 1.35 22.64
N LEU A 22 -39.63 0.32 22.02
CA LEU A 22 -38.90 -0.87 21.63
C LEU A 22 -37.75 -0.53 20.64
N ALA A 23 -37.95 0.50 19.82
CA ALA A 23 -36.92 0.99 18.89
C ALA A 23 -35.75 1.61 19.64
N ASP A 24 -36.00 2.44 20.66
CA ASP A 24 -34.96 3.04 21.52
C ASP A 24 -34.16 1.96 22.26
N PHE A 25 -34.84 0.97 22.80
CA PHE A 25 -34.21 -0.18 23.48
C PHE A 25 -33.26 -0.94 22.56
N ARG A 26 -33.71 -1.23 21.33
CA ARG A 26 -32.85 -1.90 20.33
C ARG A 26 -31.65 -1.05 19.91
N ALA A 27 -31.84 0.25 19.70
CA ALA A 27 -30.78 1.16 19.33
C ALA A 27 -29.72 1.28 20.43
N ASP A 28 -30.12 1.36 21.69
CA ASP A 28 -29.21 1.43 22.83
C ASP A 28 -28.44 0.11 23.01
N LEU A 29 -29.09 -1.04 22.91
CA LEU A 29 -28.42 -2.34 22.95
C LEU A 29 -27.43 -2.52 21.82
N ILE A 30 -27.78 -2.12 20.59
CA ILE A 30 -26.85 -2.17 19.45
C ILE A 30 -25.66 -1.24 19.70
N GLY A 31 -25.89 -0.03 20.20
CA GLY A 31 -24.85 0.94 20.52
C GLY A 31 -23.83 0.41 21.55
N ARG A 32 -24.34 -0.25 22.61
CA ARG A 32 -23.51 -0.82 23.70
C ARG A 32 -22.88 -2.18 23.36
N SER A 33 -23.38 -2.88 22.35
CA SER A 33 -22.90 -4.22 21.96
C SER A 33 -21.52 -4.25 21.30
N GLY A 34 -20.95 -3.10 20.97
CA GLY A 34 -19.70 -3.01 20.19
C GLY A 34 -19.85 -3.32 18.68
N VAL A 35 -21.06 -3.72 18.23
CA VAL A 35 -21.32 -4.00 16.80
C VAL A 35 -21.03 -2.80 15.90
N PRO A 36 -21.37 -1.53 16.27
CA PRO A 36 -21.02 -0.37 15.46
C PRO A 36 -19.49 -0.19 15.30
N VAL A 37 -18.75 -0.40 16.39
CA VAL A 37 -17.29 -0.33 16.38
C VAL A 37 -16.70 -1.42 15.50
N LEU A 38 -17.17 -2.66 15.66
CA LEU A 38 -16.78 -3.80 14.82
C LEU A 38 -17.09 -3.53 13.34
N ARG A 39 -18.28 -3.02 13.04
CA ARG A 39 -18.67 -2.66 11.67
C ARG A 39 -17.74 -1.61 11.07
N THR A 40 -17.39 -0.57 11.84
CA THR A 40 -16.46 0.46 11.40
C THR A 40 -15.06 -0.11 11.11
N VAL A 41 -14.56 -0.97 12.00
CA VAL A 41 -13.27 -1.66 11.79
C VAL A 41 -13.31 -2.57 10.56
N LEU A 42 -14.40 -3.32 10.37
CA LEU A 42 -14.59 -4.16 9.18
C LEU A 42 -14.68 -3.31 7.91
N GLN A 43 -15.42 -2.19 7.93
CA GLN A 43 -15.50 -1.28 6.79
C GLN A 43 -14.13 -0.71 6.44
N GLN A 44 -13.38 -0.22 7.41
CA GLN A 44 -12.08 0.41 7.17
C GLN A 44 -10.99 -0.60 6.79
N ARG A 45 -10.97 -1.79 7.38
CA ARG A 45 -9.87 -2.75 7.20
C ARG A 45 -10.16 -3.87 6.22
N VAL A 46 -11.41 -4.33 6.12
CA VAL A 46 -11.77 -5.47 5.28
C VAL A 46 -12.37 -5.04 3.97
N PHE A 47 -13.39 -4.16 3.98
CA PHE A 47 -14.07 -3.77 2.74
C PHE A 47 -13.20 -2.89 1.85
N ALA A 48 -12.47 -1.91 2.40
CA ALA A 48 -11.50 -1.13 1.63
C ALA A 48 -10.42 -2.03 0.99
N ARG A 49 -10.00 -3.08 1.72
CA ARG A 49 -9.04 -4.05 1.19
C ARG A 49 -9.66 -5.00 0.16
N ALA A 50 -10.93 -5.37 0.33
CA ALA A 50 -11.66 -6.19 -0.64
C ALA A 50 -11.84 -5.45 -1.97
N ASP A 51 -12.19 -4.17 -1.95
CA ASP A 51 -12.31 -3.35 -3.15
C ASP A 51 -10.96 -3.17 -3.86
N LEU A 52 -9.89 -2.99 -3.10
CA LEU A 52 -8.53 -2.97 -3.61
C LEU A 52 -8.15 -4.28 -4.32
N LEU A 53 -8.46 -5.42 -3.70
CA LEU A 53 -8.20 -6.74 -4.28
C LEU A 53 -9.05 -7.00 -5.53
N ARG A 54 -10.31 -6.55 -5.54
CA ARG A 54 -11.17 -6.60 -6.74
C ARG A 54 -10.61 -5.75 -7.88
N CYS A 55 -10.19 -4.53 -7.59
CA CYS A 55 -9.54 -3.65 -8.55
C CYS A 55 -8.25 -4.26 -9.11
N GLN A 56 -7.39 -4.84 -8.26
CA GLN A 56 -6.18 -5.55 -8.70
C GLN A 56 -6.49 -6.75 -9.59
N ARG A 57 -7.54 -7.50 -9.26
CA ARG A 57 -7.97 -8.65 -10.05
C ARG A 57 -8.52 -8.21 -11.41
N ALA A 58 -9.31 -7.14 -11.44
CA ALA A 58 -9.83 -6.56 -12.68
C ALA A 58 -8.69 -6.04 -13.58
N LEU A 59 -7.75 -5.29 -13.03
CA LEU A 59 -6.58 -4.79 -13.78
C LEU A 59 -5.74 -5.94 -14.35
N ARG A 60 -5.49 -7.00 -13.57
CA ARG A 60 -4.79 -8.20 -14.07
C ARG A 60 -5.56 -8.91 -15.18
N GLY A 61 -6.89 -9.02 -15.04
CA GLY A 61 -7.76 -9.57 -16.08
C GLY A 61 -7.70 -8.77 -17.37
N LEU A 62 -7.81 -7.45 -17.29
CA LEU A 62 -7.71 -6.55 -18.43
C LEU A 62 -6.33 -6.62 -19.10
N SER A 63 -5.25 -6.64 -18.32
CA SER A 63 -3.88 -6.79 -18.85
C SER A 63 -3.69 -8.12 -19.59
N ALA A 64 -4.28 -9.22 -19.09
CA ALA A 64 -4.22 -10.52 -19.74
C ALA A 64 -5.06 -10.59 -21.02
N MET A 65 -6.10 -9.76 -21.14
CA MET A 65 -6.95 -9.67 -22.34
C MET A 65 -6.38 -8.74 -23.40
N ALA A 66 -5.61 -7.71 -23.00
CA ALA A 66 -5.07 -6.69 -23.92
C ALA A 66 -4.36 -7.26 -25.16
N PRO A 67 -3.50 -8.33 -25.06
CA PRO A 67 -2.85 -8.92 -26.23
C PRO A 67 -3.80 -9.57 -27.25
N ARG A 68 -5.04 -9.88 -26.81
CA ARG A 68 -6.05 -10.57 -27.65
C ARG A 68 -6.99 -9.61 -28.35
N LEU A 69 -6.85 -8.29 -28.11
CA LEU A 69 -7.70 -7.30 -28.74
C LEU A 69 -7.26 -7.00 -30.18
N HIS A 70 -8.25 -6.88 -31.04
CA HIS A 70 -8.13 -6.37 -32.40
C HIS A 70 -9.20 -5.27 -32.58
N PRO A 71 -8.93 -4.20 -33.30
CA PRO A 71 -7.68 -3.80 -33.96
C PRO A 71 -6.57 -3.39 -32.98
N ASP A 72 -5.34 -3.28 -33.49
CA ASP A 72 -4.14 -2.93 -32.71
C ASP A 72 -4.26 -1.61 -31.94
N ASP A 73 -4.98 -0.65 -32.46
CA ASP A 73 -5.26 0.64 -31.81
C ASP A 73 -6.01 0.48 -30.47
N ALA A 74 -6.94 -0.47 -30.38
CA ALA A 74 -7.68 -0.74 -29.15
C ALA A 74 -6.76 -1.36 -28.10
N ARG A 75 -5.84 -2.23 -28.53
CA ARG A 75 -4.82 -2.84 -27.68
C ARG A 75 -3.86 -1.80 -27.11
N HIS A 76 -3.34 -0.89 -27.95
CA HIS A 76 -2.44 0.17 -27.52
C HIS A 76 -3.13 1.16 -26.57
N ARG A 77 -4.36 1.58 -26.87
CA ARG A 77 -5.13 2.45 -25.97
C ARG A 77 -5.39 1.80 -24.62
N LEU A 78 -5.82 0.55 -24.59
CA LEU A 78 -6.04 -0.15 -23.33
C LEU A 78 -4.74 -0.33 -22.54
N GLY A 79 -3.63 -0.68 -23.19
CA GLY A 79 -2.31 -0.77 -22.57
C GLY A 79 -1.91 0.54 -21.90
N TYR A 80 -2.00 1.66 -22.62
CA TYR A 80 -1.68 2.98 -22.10
C TYR A 80 -2.55 3.39 -20.89
N GLU A 81 -3.88 3.17 -20.96
CA GLU A 81 -4.76 3.50 -19.82
C GLU A 81 -4.49 2.60 -18.60
N LEU A 82 -4.18 1.31 -18.80
CA LEU A 82 -3.80 0.42 -17.72
C LEU A 82 -2.50 0.87 -17.04
N GLU A 83 -1.49 1.26 -17.82
CA GLU A 83 -0.22 1.79 -17.30
C GLU A 83 -0.45 3.06 -16.48
N ARG A 84 -1.26 4.00 -16.99
CA ARG A 84 -1.63 5.22 -16.26
C ARG A 84 -2.31 4.93 -14.93
N LEU A 85 -3.27 4.01 -14.89
CA LEU A 85 -3.99 3.63 -13.66
C LEU A 85 -3.05 2.98 -12.64
N VAL A 86 -2.12 2.15 -13.10
CA VAL A 86 -1.12 1.50 -12.22
C VAL A 86 -0.15 2.54 -11.66
N ALA A 87 0.33 3.47 -12.49
CA ALA A 87 1.24 4.54 -12.07
C ALA A 87 0.56 5.49 -11.06
N ALA A 88 -0.62 6.03 -11.40
CA ALA A 88 -1.36 6.94 -10.50
C ALA A 88 -1.64 6.30 -9.13
N ARG A 89 -1.92 4.98 -9.11
CA ARG A 89 -2.13 4.25 -7.86
C ARG A 89 -0.86 4.13 -7.04
N HIS A 90 0.30 3.96 -7.68
CA HIS A 90 1.57 3.86 -6.98
C HIS A 90 1.95 5.21 -6.36
N GLU A 91 1.82 6.31 -7.09
CA GLU A 91 2.04 7.67 -6.59
C GLU A 91 1.18 7.98 -5.35
N LEU A 92 -0.10 7.59 -5.37
CA LEU A 92 -0.99 7.73 -4.20
C LEU A 92 -0.50 6.89 -3.01
N ALA A 93 0.02 5.68 -3.26
CA ALA A 93 0.56 4.82 -2.21
C ALA A 93 1.87 5.40 -1.63
N GLU A 94 2.74 5.98 -2.47
CA GLU A 94 3.95 6.70 -2.03
C GLU A 94 3.59 7.90 -1.15
N SER A 95 2.63 8.73 -1.58
CA SER A 95 2.15 9.89 -0.83
C SER A 95 1.58 9.50 0.53
N ALA A 96 0.69 8.51 0.56
CA ALA A 96 0.09 8.01 1.79
C ALA A 96 1.15 7.42 2.75
N LEU A 97 2.16 6.72 2.23
CA LEU A 97 3.26 6.20 3.04
C LEU A 97 4.14 7.33 3.59
N LEU A 98 4.42 8.35 2.78
CA LEU A 98 5.19 9.52 3.20
C LEU A 98 4.50 10.25 4.36
N ASP A 99 3.18 10.44 4.29
CA ASP A 99 2.39 11.05 5.34
C ASP A 99 2.37 10.19 6.61
N ALA A 100 2.20 8.87 6.49
CA ALA A 100 2.26 7.94 7.61
C ALA A 100 3.66 7.88 8.27
N LEU A 101 4.73 8.09 7.50
CA LEU A 101 6.08 8.20 8.05
C LEU A 101 6.29 9.52 8.80
N ARG A 102 5.71 10.62 8.31
CA ARG A 102 5.79 11.94 8.96
C ARG A 102 5.01 11.98 10.28
N SER A 103 3.80 11.42 10.30
CA SER A 103 2.96 11.33 11.50
C SER A 103 3.48 10.33 12.55
N GLY A 104 4.35 9.39 12.13
CA GLY A 104 4.83 8.32 13.02
C GLY A 104 3.96 7.05 13.01
N ASP A 105 2.90 7.02 12.18
CA ASP A 105 1.96 5.88 12.08
C ASP A 105 2.57 4.68 11.32
N ALA A 106 3.56 4.93 10.45
CA ALA A 106 4.30 3.86 9.81
C ALA A 106 5.27 3.20 10.80
N GLN A 107 5.23 1.87 10.87
CA GLN A 107 6.05 1.09 11.82
C GLN A 107 7.52 0.90 11.36
N LEU A 108 8.08 1.89 10.67
CA LEU A 108 9.50 1.96 10.34
C LEU A 108 10.23 2.88 11.33
N LYS A 109 11.36 2.42 11.85
CA LYS A 109 12.15 3.14 12.87
C LYS A 109 13.61 3.28 12.43
N GLY A 110 14.31 4.24 13.03
CA GLY A 110 15.74 4.44 12.85
C GLY A 110 16.17 4.53 11.37
N PRO A 111 17.21 3.79 10.95
CA PRO A 111 17.75 3.87 9.60
C PRO A 111 16.74 3.50 8.50
N ASP A 112 15.78 2.60 8.80
CA ASP A 112 14.76 2.20 7.82
C ASP A 112 13.78 3.36 7.56
N ARG A 113 13.38 4.09 8.60
CA ARG A 113 12.53 5.28 8.43
C ARG A 113 13.22 6.37 7.62
N SER A 114 14.49 6.65 7.92
CA SER A 114 15.26 7.67 7.21
C SER A 114 15.46 7.31 5.73
N ALA A 115 15.75 6.05 5.42
CA ALA A 115 15.87 5.55 4.05
C ALA A 115 14.53 5.62 3.30
N ALA A 116 13.42 5.24 3.94
CA ALA A 116 12.08 5.34 3.34
C ALA A 116 11.70 6.79 3.03
N LEU A 117 11.89 7.72 3.97
CA LEU A 117 11.63 9.14 3.75
C LEU A 117 12.44 9.70 2.57
N ARG A 118 13.72 9.38 2.48
CA ARG A 118 14.58 9.78 1.37
C ARG A 118 14.08 9.20 0.05
N LEU A 119 13.82 7.89 0.00
CA LEU A 119 13.38 7.20 -1.21
C LEU A 119 12.02 7.72 -1.73
N LEU A 120 11.15 8.17 -0.82
CA LEU A 120 9.87 8.81 -1.15
C LEU A 120 9.99 10.31 -1.48
N GLY A 121 11.21 10.83 -1.56
CA GLY A 121 11.44 12.21 -2.01
C GLY A 121 11.28 13.27 -0.93
N ALA A 122 11.33 12.93 0.36
CA ALA A 122 11.23 13.93 1.44
C ALA A 122 12.36 14.97 1.44
N ALA A 123 13.54 14.66 0.89
CA ALA A 123 14.69 15.54 0.79
C ALA A 123 14.90 16.11 -0.64
N GLY A 124 14.17 15.60 -1.63
CA GLY A 124 14.25 16.01 -3.02
C GLY A 124 13.62 14.94 -3.92
N THR A 125 13.11 15.37 -5.08
CA THR A 125 12.33 14.51 -5.98
C THR A 125 13.14 13.88 -7.11
N SER A 126 14.41 14.34 -7.31
CA SER A 126 15.26 13.72 -8.32
C SER A 126 15.63 12.28 -7.95
N VAL A 127 15.92 11.44 -8.93
CA VAL A 127 16.32 10.05 -8.69
C VAL A 127 17.59 10.00 -7.81
N THR A 128 18.52 10.92 -8.02
CA THR A 128 19.74 11.02 -7.21
C THR A 128 19.46 11.41 -5.77
N ASP A 129 18.56 12.38 -5.52
CA ASP A 129 18.14 12.77 -4.18
C ASP A 129 17.46 11.60 -3.45
N ARG A 130 16.54 10.91 -4.14
CA ARG A 130 15.81 9.74 -3.60
C ARG A 130 16.74 8.60 -3.21
N LEU A 131 17.90 8.46 -3.88
CA LEU A 131 18.92 7.46 -3.56
C LEU A 131 20.05 7.98 -2.66
N GLY A 132 20.07 9.28 -2.36
CA GLY A 132 21.10 9.92 -1.55
C GLY A 132 22.45 10.01 -2.28
N LEU A 133 22.42 10.19 -3.59
CA LEU A 133 23.57 10.32 -4.45
C LEU A 133 23.84 11.79 -4.84
N PRO A 134 25.07 12.15 -5.19
CA PRO A 134 25.36 13.45 -5.79
C PRO A 134 24.56 13.66 -7.10
N VAL A 135 24.20 14.91 -7.40
CA VAL A 135 23.45 15.26 -8.62
C VAL A 135 24.13 14.77 -9.90
N ALA A 136 25.48 14.75 -9.91
CA ALA A 136 26.29 14.30 -11.04
C ALA A 136 26.60 12.79 -11.01
N ALA A 137 25.88 11.98 -10.22
CA ALA A 137 26.11 10.54 -10.16
C ALA A 137 25.92 9.87 -11.52
N ALA A 138 26.84 8.99 -11.88
CA ALA A 138 26.75 8.27 -13.15
C ALA A 138 25.55 7.29 -13.11
N PRO A 139 24.89 7.01 -14.26
CA PRO A 139 23.75 6.09 -14.31
C PRO A 139 24.01 4.70 -13.73
N ARG A 140 25.25 4.20 -13.85
CA ARG A 140 25.67 2.93 -13.21
C ARG A 140 25.61 2.99 -11.67
N ASP A 141 25.95 4.12 -11.08
CA ASP A 141 25.97 4.31 -9.63
C ASP A 141 24.53 4.43 -9.12
N VAL A 142 23.65 5.08 -9.90
CA VAL A 142 22.20 5.12 -9.67
C VAL A 142 21.61 3.71 -9.70
N ALA A 143 21.96 2.90 -10.72
CA ALA A 143 21.48 1.52 -10.83
C ALA A 143 21.99 0.65 -9.66
N PHE A 144 23.22 0.83 -9.25
CA PHE A 144 23.80 0.11 -8.10
C PHE A 144 23.08 0.47 -6.79
N ALA A 145 22.91 1.76 -6.51
CA ALA A 145 22.22 2.23 -5.32
C ALA A 145 20.76 1.79 -5.28
N ALA A 146 20.05 1.86 -6.42
CA ALA A 146 18.66 1.41 -6.52
C ALA A 146 18.51 -0.10 -6.26
N ARG A 147 19.45 -0.93 -6.76
CA ARG A 147 19.47 -2.38 -6.46
C ARG A 147 19.75 -2.65 -4.99
N ALA A 148 20.64 -1.89 -4.37
CA ALA A 148 20.96 -2.03 -2.95
C ALA A 148 19.75 -1.71 -2.06
N GLU A 149 19.02 -0.63 -2.38
CA GLU A 149 17.78 -0.28 -1.68
C GLU A 149 16.68 -1.34 -1.96
N LEU A 150 16.51 -1.81 -3.19
CA LEU A 150 15.57 -2.89 -3.52
C LEU A 150 15.84 -4.14 -2.68
N ALA A 151 17.08 -4.60 -2.62
CA ALA A 151 17.46 -5.76 -1.82
C ALA A 151 17.22 -5.54 -0.31
N ARG A 152 17.40 -4.32 0.19
CA ARG A 152 17.08 -3.95 1.56
C ARG A 152 15.59 -4.12 1.85
N TRP A 153 14.71 -3.57 1.00
CA TRP A 153 13.27 -3.61 1.21
C TRP A 153 12.70 -5.02 1.01
N GLN A 154 13.26 -5.79 0.09
CA GLN A 154 12.92 -7.21 -0.09
C GLN A 154 13.25 -8.03 1.17
N ARG A 155 14.41 -7.82 1.81
CA ARG A 155 14.73 -8.48 3.09
C ARG A 155 13.75 -8.11 4.20
N ILE A 156 13.32 -6.84 4.27
CA ILE A 156 12.32 -6.39 5.26
C ILE A 156 10.95 -7.03 4.98
N ALA A 157 10.55 -7.14 3.71
CA ALA A 157 9.30 -7.78 3.31
C ALA A 157 9.29 -9.29 3.55
N ALA A 158 10.45 -9.94 3.50
CA ALA A 158 10.60 -11.39 3.70
C ALA A 158 10.45 -11.83 5.17
N ILE A 159 10.44 -10.91 6.14
CA ILE A 159 10.29 -11.24 7.56
C ILE A 159 8.83 -11.60 7.85
N PRO A 160 8.50 -12.86 8.22
CA PRO A 160 7.11 -13.32 8.31
C PRO A 160 6.40 -12.88 9.61
N ILE A 161 7.07 -12.13 10.49
CA ILE A 161 6.61 -11.87 11.87
C ILE A 161 5.41 -10.92 11.95
N ASP A 162 5.19 -10.07 10.95
CA ASP A 162 3.97 -9.22 10.88
C ASP A 162 3.66 -8.80 9.43
N PRO A 163 2.60 -9.34 8.81
CA PRO A 163 2.12 -8.87 7.50
C PRO A 163 1.46 -7.47 7.56
N GLY A 164 1.64 -6.74 8.66
CA GLY A 164 1.03 -5.45 8.95
C GLY A 164 1.61 -4.26 8.18
N ALA A 165 1.72 -3.13 8.89
CA ALA A 165 2.12 -1.84 8.32
C ALA A 165 3.53 -1.86 7.72
N ARG A 166 4.47 -2.56 8.35
CA ARG A 166 5.86 -2.65 7.90
C ARG A 166 5.99 -3.38 6.55
N HIS A 167 5.28 -4.49 6.38
CA HIS A 167 5.27 -5.22 5.11
C HIS A 167 4.64 -4.40 3.98
N ARG A 168 3.52 -3.69 4.26
CA ARG A 168 2.90 -2.79 3.28
C ARG A 168 3.84 -1.65 2.86
N ALA A 169 4.53 -1.03 3.83
CA ALA A 169 5.52 -0.01 3.55
C ALA A 169 6.67 -0.56 2.67
N ALA A 170 7.21 -1.71 3.00
CA ALA A 170 8.26 -2.35 2.21
C ALA A 170 7.79 -2.66 0.77
N SER A 171 6.55 -3.11 0.59
CA SER A 171 5.99 -3.38 -0.74
C SER A 171 5.88 -2.13 -1.62
N VAL A 172 5.51 -0.99 -1.04
CA VAL A 172 5.50 0.30 -1.76
C VAL A 172 6.93 0.68 -2.16
N LEU A 173 7.88 0.60 -1.23
CA LEU A 173 9.28 0.98 -1.46
C LEU A 173 10.00 0.05 -2.45
N ILE A 174 9.66 -1.24 -2.47
CA ILE A 174 10.12 -2.18 -3.52
C ILE A 174 9.68 -1.69 -4.89
N ARG A 175 8.39 -1.36 -5.05
CA ARG A 175 7.85 -0.87 -6.31
C ARG A 175 8.52 0.44 -6.75
N THR A 176 8.74 1.37 -5.81
CA THR A 176 9.51 2.59 -6.04
C THR A 176 10.91 2.31 -6.60
N CYS A 177 11.64 1.35 -6.02
CA CYS A 177 12.96 0.96 -6.51
C CYS A 177 12.89 0.32 -7.91
N GLU A 178 11.89 -0.50 -8.17
CA GLU A 178 11.66 -1.12 -9.49
C GLU A 178 11.40 -0.06 -10.57
N GLU A 179 10.60 0.97 -10.25
CA GLU A 179 10.34 2.07 -11.18
C GLU A 179 11.58 2.92 -11.45
N ILE A 180 12.43 3.19 -10.44
CA ILE A 180 13.71 3.84 -10.62
C ILE A 180 14.61 3.01 -11.55
N LEU A 181 14.66 1.69 -11.37
CA LEU A 181 15.46 0.79 -12.21
C LEU A 181 14.93 0.66 -13.64
N ALA A 182 13.61 0.79 -13.83
CA ALA A 182 12.97 0.78 -15.14
C ALA A 182 13.13 2.10 -15.89
N HIS A 183 13.59 3.16 -15.24
CA HIS A 183 13.79 4.46 -15.89
C HIS A 183 14.79 4.35 -17.05
N PRO A 184 14.49 4.88 -18.26
CA PRO A 184 15.28 4.64 -19.48
C PRO A 184 16.77 4.93 -19.33
N LEU A 185 17.14 6.01 -18.61
CA LEU A 185 18.54 6.39 -18.36
C LEU A 185 19.28 5.38 -17.48
N VAL A 186 18.58 4.70 -16.57
CA VAL A 186 19.14 3.69 -15.67
C VAL A 186 19.17 2.33 -16.35
N ALA A 187 18.11 1.97 -17.06
CA ALA A 187 17.96 0.70 -17.76
C ALA A 187 18.97 0.54 -18.92
N ALA A 188 19.35 1.63 -19.59
CA ALA A 188 20.35 1.61 -20.65
C ALA A 188 21.72 1.09 -20.18
N THR A 189 22.12 1.42 -18.95
CA THR A 189 23.43 0.99 -18.41
C THR A 189 23.47 -0.49 -18.05
N ALA A 190 22.34 -1.11 -17.71
CA ALA A 190 22.30 -2.54 -17.40
C ALA A 190 22.55 -3.42 -18.63
N ARG A 191 22.19 -2.93 -19.82
CA ARG A 191 22.39 -3.65 -21.10
C ARG A 191 23.85 -3.63 -21.55
N TYR A 192 24.60 -2.54 -21.28
CA TYR A 192 26.00 -2.43 -21.64
C TYR A 192 26.92 -3.23 -20.70
N ALA A 193 26.54 -3.47 -19.45
CA ALA A 193 27.36 -4.27 -18.52
C ALA A 193 27.31 -5.79 -18.82
N GLY A 194 26.31 -6.26 -19.55
CA GLY A 194 26.14 -7.68 -19.93
C GLY A 194 26.85 -8.07 -21.25
N SER A 195 27.36 -7.11 -22.02
CA SER A 195 28.04 -7.37 -23.31
C SER A 195 29.57 -7.32 -23.25
N ALA A 196 30.14 -7.25 -22.04
CA ALA A 196 31.60 -7.18 -21.81
C ALA A 196 32.17 -8.46 -21.15
N HIS A 197 31.56 -9.62 -21.48
CA HIS A 197 32.12 -10.94 -21.15
C HIS A 197 32.18 -11.83 -22.39
#